data_a0cb4fe43a59aeda7a833b60f05367d7
#
_entry.id   a0cb4fe43a59aeda7a833b60f05367d7
#
_cell.length_a   1.000
_cell.length_b   1.000
_cell.length_c   1.000
_cell.angle_alpha   90.00
_cell.angle_beta   90.00
_cell.angle_gamma   90.00
#
_symmetry.space_group_name_H-M   'P 1'
#
loop_
_entity.id
_entity.type
_entity.pdbx_description
1 polymer ?
#
loop_
_entity_poly.entity_id
_entity_poly.type
_entity_poly.pdbx_seq_one_letter_code
_entity_poly.pdbx_strand_id
1 'polypeptide(L)'
;MRYLISIDDTDDLTKETSTGRIAGLIAKHFKKDYHLKVHQGVTRHQLLLKEGIPYTSHNSAMCIDVEGDMEMDQIISESMQMVYDNMASTACPGICVCCTDHLDSPDELIHFGINTQQELMFKEQAHDMIDKYDCLFGKELGGNGQGIIGAVAGIGLRLSGNDGTFRGKIKFEDGCDHMLAGELKKQQKIDEIREMNTQENISDTAVIYINEFSKTFLRDKKRIAYVTEKADGTYELCEREKALSFKSVCEHFVLDNDSNECLSDEERCENCLYRRLTENGFMCDRK
;
A
#
# COMPACT_ATOMS: atom_id res chain seq x y z
N MET A 1 -4.91 21.05 -8.23
CA MET A 1 -3.64 20.50 -7.71
C MET A 1 -3.82 19.04 -7.28
N ARG A 2 -2.77 18.25 -7.24
CA ARG A 2 -2.81 16.84 -6.79
C ARG A 2 -2.06 16.66 -5.49
N TYR A 3 -2.68 15.93 -4.56
CA TYR A 3 -2.16 15.72 -3.22
C TYR A 3 -2.15 14.25 -2.87
N LEU A 4 -1.07 13.81 -2.21
CA LEU A 4 -1.03 12.57 -1.45
C LEU A 4 -1.25 12.89 0.02
N ILE A 5 -2.14 12.14 0.67
CA ILE A 5 -2.45 12.26 2.10
C ILE A 5 -2.18 10.91 2.72
N SER A 6 -1.24 10.85 3.64
CA SER A 6 -0.88 9.60 4.33
C SER A 6 -1.09 9.72 5.83
N ILE A 7 -1.66 8.69 6.43
CA ILE A 7 -1.88 8.58 7.87
C ILE A 7 -1.40 7.23 8.39
N ASP A 8 -0.93 7.21 9.62
CA ASP A 8 -0.53 5.99 10.32
C ASP A 8 -0.84 6.07 11.81
N ASP A 9 -0.92 4.89 12.46
CA ASP A 9 -1.08 4.70 13.91
C ASP A 9 -2.28 5.44 14.52
N THR A 10 -3.46 5.35 13.90
CA THR A 10 -4.68 6.05 14.32
C THR A 10 -5.62 5.20 15.17
N ASP A 11 -5.32 3.91 15.36
CA ASP A 11 -6.16 2.96 16.07
C ASP A 11 -5.45 2.33 17.29
N ASP A 12 -6.23 1.66 18.11
CA ASP A 12 -5.74 0.81 19.20
C ASP A 12 -6.58 -0.47 19.30
N LEU A 13 -6.18 -1.36 20.20
CA LEU A 13 -6.87 -2.65 20.40
C LEU A 13 -8.28 -2.52 20.99
N THR A 14 -8.66 -1.34 21.47
CA THR A 14 -9.93 -1.11 22.19
C THR A 14 -11.00 -0.46 21.33
N LYS A 15 -10.66 0.14 20.19
CA LYS A 15 -11.58 0.87 19.32
C LYS A 15 -11.96 0.07 18.08
N GLU A 16 -13.24 0.09 17.72
CA GLU A 16 -13.80 -0.55 16.51
C GLU A 16 -13.42 0.18 15.20
N THR A 17 -12.42 1.04 15.22
CA THR A 17 -11.93 1.76 14.03
C THR A 17 -10.56 1.24 13.63
N SER A 18 -10.15 1.52 12.42
CA SER A 18 -8.81 1.20 11.92
C SER A 18 -8.29 2.33 11.05
N THR A 19 -6.95 2.45 10.95
CA THR A 19 -6.30 3.43 10.08
C THR A 19 -6.86 3.37 8.65
N GLY A 20 -7.10 2.16 8.13
CA GLY A 20 -7.73 1.99 6.82
C GLY A 20 -9.18 2.49 6.74
N ARG A 21 -9.96 2.42 7.83
CA ARG A 21 -11.31 2.99 7.87
C ARG A 21 -11.27 4.50 7.85
N ILE A 22 -10.40 5.12 8.64
CA ILE A 22 -10.22 6.57 8.70
C ILE A 22 -9.77 7.12 7.33
N ALA A 23 -8.77 6.50 6.70
CA ALA A 23 -8.35 6.86 5.35
C ALA A 23 -9.49 6.77 4.34
N GLY A 24 -10.35 5.75 4.45
CA GLY A 24 -11.54 5.61 3.64
C GLY A 24 -12.59 6.70 3.88
N LEU A 25 -12.74 7.20 5.11
CA LEU A 25 -13.61 8.32 5.45
C LEU A 25 -13.07 9.62 4.86
N ILE A 26 -11.76 9.89 4.98
CA ILE A 26 -11.08 11.05 4.37
C ILE A 26 -11.28 11.05 2.84
N ALA A 27 -11.03 9.93 2.18
CA ALA A 27 -11.22 9.81 0.73
C ALA A 27 -12.68 10.06 0.31
N LYS A 28 -13.65 9.57 1.10
CA LYS A 28 -15.07 9.78 0.86
C LYS A 28 -15.48 11.24 1.08
N HIS A 29 -14.95 11.90 2.10
CA HIS A 29 -15.18 13.30 2.43
C HIS A 29 -14.73 14.19 1.27
N PHE A 30 -13.48 14.10 0.84
CA PHE A 30 -12.97 14.88 -0.29
C PHE A 30 -13.77 14.64 -1.57
N LYS A 31 -14.15 13.39 -1.84
CA LYS A 31 -14.95 13.06 -3.03
C LYS A 31 -16.36 13.61 -2.99
N LYS A 32 -17.05 13.56 -1.83
CA LYS A 32 -18.48 13.91 -1.72
C LYS A 32 -18.70 15.38 -1.44
N ASP A 33 -17.93 15.93 -0.50
CA ASP A 33 -18.21 17.25 0.06
C ASP A 33 -17.40 18.33 -0.68
N TYR A 34 -16.23 17.97 -1.22
CA TYR A 34 -15.37 18.87 -2.00
C TYR A 34 -15.26 18.52 -3.49
N HIS A 35 -15.92 17.45 -3.94
CA HIS A 35 -15.92 17.00 -5.33
C HIS A 35 -14.54 16.73 -5.94
N LEU A 36 -13.54 16.44 -5.08
CA LEU A 36 -12.22 16.07 -5.56
C LEU A 36 -12.23 14.69 -6.21
N LYS A 37 -11.40 14.51 -7.21
CA LYS A 37 -11.15 13.21 -7.82
C LYS A 37 -10.24 12.38 -6.91
N VAL A 38 -10.69 11.21 -6.50
CA VAL A 38 -9.87 10.23 -5.77
C VAL A 38 -9.30 9.23 -6.77
N HIS A 39 -7.99 9.22 -6.92
CA HIS A 39 -7.28 8.35 -7.85
C HIS A 39 -7.13 6.94 -7.31
N GLN A 40 -7.69 5.96 -8.01
CA GLN A 40 -7.57 4.52 -7.73
C GLN A 40 -7.98 4.07 -6.31
N GLY A 41 -8.19 5.00 -5.38
CA GLY A 41 -8.59 4.73 -3.99
C GLY A 41 -7.43 4.75 -3.00
N VAL A 42 -7.70 4.23 -1.80
CA VAL A 42 -6.73 4.19 -0.70
C VAL A 42 -5.80 3.00 -0.87
N THR A 43 -4.49 3.22 -0.73
CA THR A 43 -3.48 2.16 -0.66
C THR A 43 -3.05 1.92 0.79
N ARG A 44 -2.81 0.67 1.11
CA ARG A 44 -2.17 0.21 2.33
C ARG A 44 -0.73 -0.16 2.01
N HIS A 45 0.21 0.45 2.71
CA HIS A 45 1.64 0.22 2.61
C HIS A 45 2.12 -0.48 3.87
N GLN A 46 2.60 -1.69 3.73
CA GLN A 46 3.11 -2.46 4.85
C GLN A 46 4.48 -1.91 5.24
N LEU A 47 4.71 -1.69 6.54
CA LEU A 47 5.99 -1.27 7.09
C LEU A 47 6.66 -2.44 7.80
N LEU A 48 7.91 -2.25 8.27
CA LEU A 48 8.70 -3.27 8.92
C LEU A 48 7.97 -3.89 10.12
N LEU A 49 7.87 -5.21 10.16
CA LEU A 49 7.53 -5.96 11.36
C LEU A 49 8.82 -6.45 12.01
N LYS A 50 9.09 -5.94 13.19
CA LYS A 50 10.22 -6.35 13.99
C LYS A 50 9.84 -6.29 15.46
N GLU A 51 10.36 -7.22 16.25
CA GLU A 51 10.23 -7.20 17.70
C GLU A 51 10.75 -5.86 18.26
N GLY A 52 9.95 -5.22 19.10
CA GLY A 52 10.25 -3.91 19.67
C GLY A 52 9.66 -2.71 18.92
N ILE A 53 9.07 -2.89 17.75
CA ILE A 53 8.24 -1.84 17.11
C ILE A 53 6.82 -1.96 17.66
N PRO A 54 6.27 -0.93 18.31
CA PRO A 54 4.89 -0.98 18.78
C PRO A 54 3.92 -0.88 17.60
N TYR A 55 3.03 -1.84 17.45
CA TYR A 55 1.89 -1.78 16.51
C TYR A 55 0.72 -2.59 17.06
N THR A 56 -0.51 -2.25 16.65
CA THR A 56 -1.74 -2.89 17.14
C THR A 56 -1.98 -4.28 16.55
N SER A 57 -2.09 -4.36 15.25
CA SER A 57 -2.30 -5.63 14.53
C SER A 57 -1.37 -5.77 13.33
N HIS A 58 -1.10 -4.66 12.66
CA HIS A 58 -0.29 -4.61 11.45
C HIS A 58 0.39 -3.25 11.38
N ASN A 59 1.71 -3.22 11.25
CA ASN A 59 2.46 -1.98 11.04
C ASN A 59 2.28 -1.50 9.60
N SER A 60 1.32 -0.60 9.32
CA SER A 60 1.03 -0.19 7.94
C SER A 60 0.39 1.18 7.82
N ALA A 61 1.00 2.03 7.01
CA ALA A 61 0.46 3.33 6.64
C ALA A 61 -0.62 3.23 5.56
N MET A 62 -1.52 4.23 5.53
CA MET A 62 -2.57 4.36 4.52
C MET A 62 -2.37 5.65 3.72
N CYS A 63 -2.34 5.56 2.40
CA CYS A 63 -2.18 6.72 1.53
C CYS A 63 -3.38 6.90 0.59
N ILE A 64 -3.81 8.16 0.45
CA ILE A 64 -4.92 8.61 -0.40
C ILE A 64 -4.34 9.55 -1.44
N ASP A 65 -4.85 9.48 -2.67
CA ASP A 65 -4.42 10.29 -3.80
C ASP A 65 -5.62 11.07 -4.31
N VAL A 66 -5.60 12.39 -4.15
CA VAL A 66 -6.70 13.28 -4.52
C VAL A 66 -6.23 14.38 -5.46
N GLU A 67 -7.14 14.82 -6.36
CA GLU A 67 -6.88 15.89 -7.33
C GLU A 67 -8.08 16.79 -7.41
N GLY A 68 -7.86 18.10 -7.45
CA GLY A 68 -8.88 19.11 -7.66
C GLY A 68 -8.45 20.51 -7.29
N ASP A 69 -9.42 21.42 -7.26
CA ASP A 69 -9.21 22.84 -6.97
C ASP A 69 -9.42 23.10 -5.46
N MET A 70 -8.37 22.85 -4.69
CA MET A 70 -8.35 23.03 -3.24
C MET A 70 -6.93 23.37 -2.81
N GLU A 71 -6.79 24.34 -1.91
CA GLU A 71 -5.49 24.74 -1.37
C GLU A 71 -4.94 23.73 -0.36
N MET A 72 -3.61 23.64 -0.27
CA MET A 72 -2.94 22.67 0.60
C MET A 72 -3.34 22.81 2.06
N ASP A 73 -3.45 24.04 2.59
CA ASP A 73 -3.85 24.29 3.98
C ASP A 73 -5.25 23.75 4.29
N GLN A 74 -6.14 23.81 3.32
CA GLN A 74 -7.49 23.27 3.46
C GLN A 74 -7.47 21.74 3.42
N ILE A 75 -6.68 21.12 2.53
CA ILE A 75 -6.47 19.67 2.51
C ILE A 75 -5.94 19.18 3.88
N ILE A 76 -4.95 19.89 4.43
CA ILE A 76 -4.34 19.61 5.72
C ILE A 76 -5.39 19.70 6.83
N SER A 77 -6.08 20.83 6.95
CA SER A 77 -7.02 21.07 8.04
C SER A 77 -8.18 20.08 8.05
N GLU A 78 -8.78 19.79 6.90
CA GLU A 78 -9.87 18.82 6.77
C GLU A 78 -9.40 17.40 7.10
N SER A 79 -8.21 17.01 6.60
CA SER A 79 -7.64 15.69 6.88
C SER A 79 -7.35 15.51 8.36
N MET A 80 -6.73 16.51 9.01
CA MET A 80 -6.44 16.47 10.43
C MET A 80 -7.73 16.39 11.28
N GLN A 81 -8.75 17.18 10.94
CA GLN A 81 -10.04 17.13 11.65
C GLN A 81 -10.65 15.72 11.57
N MET A 82 -10.65 15.13 10.37
CA MET A 82 -11.15 13.77 10.19
C MET A 82 -10.38 12.72 11.01
N VAL A 83 -9.06 12.89 11.17
CA VAL A 83 -8.26 12.01 12.05
C VAL A 83 -8.65 12.23 13.49
N TYR A 84 -8.70 13.47 14.00
CA TYR A 84 -9.06 13.77 15.38
C TYR A 84 -10.44 13.25 15.76
N ASP A 85 -11.43 13.38 14.87
CA ASP A 85 -12.80 12.94 15.13
C ASP A 85 -12.95 11.42 15.20
N ASN A 86 -11.98 10.68 14.65
CA ASN A 86 -12.10 9.23 14.47
C ASN A 86 -10.97 8.41 15.07
N MET A 87 -9.85 9.00 15.47
CA MET A 87 -8.71 8.29 16.07
C MET A 87 -9.05 7.72 17.46
N ALA A 88 -8.33 6.69 17.88
CA ALA A 88 -8.40 6.20 19.24
C ALA A 88 -7.68 7.16 20.21
N SER A 89 -8.15 7.23 21.46
CA SER A 89 -7.60 8.16 22.45
C SER A 89 -6.16 7.83 22.89
N THR A 90 -5.74 6.58 22.74
CA THR A 90 -4.41 6.08 23.09
C THR A 90 -3.50 5.90 21.87
N ALA A 91 -4.01 6.18 20.67
CA ALA A 91 -3.24 6.13 19.44
C ALA A 91 -2.12 7.19 19.40
N CYS A 92 -1.12 6.95 18.57
CA CYS A 92 0.00 7.86 18.36
C CYS A 92 0.08 8.36 16.90
N PRO A 93 -1.01 8.96 16.39
CA PRO A 93 -1.14 9.15 14.94
C PRO A 93 -0.19 10.20 14.39
N GLY A 94 0.22 9.92 13.15
CA GLY A 94 0.90 10.85 12.27
C GLY A 94 0.09 11.09 10.99
N ILE A 95 0.23 12.29 10.44
CA ILE A 95 -0.27 12.67 9.13
C ILE A 95 0.83 13.28 8.31
N CYS A 96 0.85 12.97 7.01
CA CYS A 96 1.71 13.63 6.04
C CYS A 96 0.89 13.96 4.78
N VAL A 97 1.04 15.20 4.28
CA VAL A 97 0.39 15.69 3.05
C VAL A 97 1.47 16.19 2.10
N CYS A 98 1.43 15.75 0.86
CA CYS A 98 2.36 16.15 -0.19
C CYS A 98 1.62 16.74 -1.39
N CYS A 99 1.94 17.95 -1.81
CA CYS A 99 1.49 18.50 -3.10
C CYS A 99 2.43 17.99 -4.20
N THR A 100 1.97 17.00 -4.96
CA THR A 100 2.81 16.33 -5.98
C THR A 100 3.16 17.22 -7.17
N ASP A 101 2.37 18.26 -7.44
CA ASP A 101 2.63 19.19 -8.55
C ASP A 101 3.82 20.13 -8.26
N HIS A 102 4.22 20.24 -7.00
CA HIS A 102 5.35 21.05 -6.56
C HIS A 102 6.54 20.20 -6.08
N LEU A 103 6.51 18.90 -6.31
CA LEU A 103 7.57 17.97 -5.93
C LEU A 103 8.55 17.78 -7.09
N ASP A 104 9.71 18.41 -7.02
CA ASP A 104 10.73 18.35 -8.06
C ASP A 104 11.36 16.97 -8.22
N SER A 105 11.69 16.29 -7.11
CA SER A 105 12.25 14.94 -7.11
C SER A 105 11.67 14.09 -5.97
N PRO A 106 11.02 12.96 -6.30
CA PRO A 106 10.46 12.05 -5.30
C PRO A 106 11.48 11.07 -4.71
N ASP A 107 12.70 10.99 -5.25
CA ASP A 107 13.60 9.85 -5.02
C ASP A 107 13.94 9.62 -3.55
N GLU A 108 14.23 10.67 -2.81
CA GLU A 108 14.57 10.52 -1.39
C GLU A 108 13.37 10.15 -0.52
N LEU A 109 12.16 10.67 -0.85
CA LEU A 109 10.93 10.23 -0.19
C LEU A 109 10.64 8.75 -0.48
N ILE A 110 10.87 8.31 -1.73
CA ILE A 110 10.75 6.90 -2.11
C ILE A 110 11.75 6.05 -1.34
N HIS A 111 13.01 6.45 -1.27
CA HIS A 111 14.04 5.76 -0.49
C HIS A 111 13.69 5.70 1.00
N PHE A 112 13.21 6.81 1.59
CA PHE A 112 12.72 6.81 2.97
C PHE A 112 11.63 5.77 3.18
N GLY A 113 10.62 5.72 2.30
CA GLY A 113 9.55 4.74 2.34
C GLY A 113 10.07 3.30 2.27
N ILE A 114 10.98 3.01 1.35
CA ILE A 114 11.59 1.69 1.18
C ILE A 114 12.40 1.30 2.42
N ASN A 115 13.21 2.22 2.96
CA ASN A 115 14.00 1.97 4.16
C ASN A 115 13.11 1.67 5.38
N THR A 116 11.95 2.33 5.50
CA THR A 116 10.98 2.05 6.58
C THR A 116 10.38 0.64 6.51
N GLN A 117 10.47 -0.04 5.38
CA GLN A 117 10.10 -1.45 5.23
C GLN A 117 11.21 -2.43 5.61
N GLN A 118 12.45 -1.97 5.73
CA GLN A 118 13.64 -2.81 5.86
C GLN A 118 14.38 -2.62 7.18
N GLU A 119 14.35 -1.42 7.72
CA GLU A 119 15.11 -1.06 8.91
C GLU A 119 14.32 -0.17 9.88
N LEU A 120 14.80 -0.10 11.11
CA LEU A 120 14.19 0.75 12.14
C LEU A 120 14.48 2.22 11.83
N MET A 121 13.42 3.00 11.63
CA MET A 121 13.52 4.44 11.40
C MET A 121 13.13 5.22 12.66
N PHE A 122 13.64 6.43 12.78
CA PHE A 122 13.38 7.32 13.91
C PHE A 122 12.61 8.57 13.46
N LYS A 123 11.91 9.21 14.40
CA LYS A 123 11.08 10.39 14.10
C LYS A 123 11.90 11.57 13.54
N GLU A 124 13.13 11.73 14.01
CA GLU A 124 14.05 12.75 13.53
C GLU A 124 14.26 12.66 12.02
N GLN A 125 14.44 11.43 11.49
CA GLN A 125 14.59 11.20 10.06
C GLN A 125 13.32 11.56 9.28
N ALA A 126 12.13 11.31 9.86
CA ALA A 126 10.87 11.70 9.24
C ALA A 126 10.71 13.24 9.23
N HIS A 127 11.10 13.91 10.31
CA HIS A 127 11.09 15.39 10.38
C HIS A 127 12.10 16.00 9.41
N ASP A 128 13.32 15.45 9.28
CA ASP A 128 14.30 15.87 8.30
C ASP A 128 13.73 15.80 6.85
N MET A 129 12.95 14.75 6.56
CA MET A 129 12.27 14.65 5.26
C MET A 129 11.20 15.74 5.09
N ILE A 130 10.41 16.03 6.13
CA ILE A 130 9.37 17.05 6.08
C ILE A 130 10.00 18.44 5.88
N ASP A 131 11.04 18.77 6.62
CA ASP A 131 11.73 20.07 6.57
C ASP A 131 12.45 20.31 5.23
N LYS A 132 12.75 19.24 4.52
CA LYS A 132 13.48 19.31 3.24
C LYS A 132 12.62 19.77 2.06
N TYR A 133 11.30 19.57 2.11
CA TYR A 133 10.42 19.82 0.98
C TYR A 133 9.31 20.79 1.34
N ASP A 134 9.29 21.97 0.75
CA ASP A 134 8.25 22.99 0.95
C ASP A 134 6.84 22.49 0.56
N CYS A 135 6.76 21.47 -0.31
CA CYS A 135 5.51 20.84 -0.74
C CYS A 135 5.05 19.70 0.17
N LEU A 136 5.76 19.46 1.29
CA LEU A 136 5.47 18.40 2.24
C LEU A 136 5.08 19.00 3.58
N PHE A 137 3.94 18.60 4.10
CA PHE A 137 3.51 18.90 5.47
C PHE A 137 3.47 17.60 6.25
N GLY A 138 3.98 17.60 7.48
CA GLY A 138 3.87 16.46 8.40
C GLY A 138 3.59 16.92 9.81
N LYS A 139 2.77 16.15 10.55
CA LYS A 139 2.42 16.48 11.94
C LYS A 139 2.13 15.23 12.77
N GLU A 140 2.67 15.23 13.98
CA GLU A 140 2.28 14.31 15.06
C GLU A 140 0.94 14.80 15.66
N LEU A 141 -0.06 13.92 15.73
CA LEU A 141 -1.42 14.29 16.15
C LEU A 141 -1.78 13.82 17.55
N GLY A 142 -0.93 13.03 18.20
CA GLY A 142 -1.19 12.54 19.57
C GLY A 142 -0.16 11.52 20.05
N GLY A 143 -0.29 11.13 21.32
CA GLY A 143 0.55 10.13 21.96
C GLY A 143 2.03 10.47 21.91
N ASN A 144 2.88 9.49 21.57
CA ASN A 144 4.32 9.69 21.36
C ASN A 144 4.68 10.15 19.93
N GLY A 145 3.66 10.26 19.04
CA GLY A 145 3.81 10.76 17.68
C GLY A 145 4.52 9.81 16.70
N GLN A 146 4.70 8.54 17.04
CA GLN A 146 5.43 7.59 16.19
C GLN A 146 4.82 7.38 14.81
N GLY A 147 3.51 7.56 14.66
CA GLY A 147 2.83 7.47 13.36
C GLY A 147 3.35 8.43 12.29
N ILE A 148 4.15 9.47 12.66
CA ILE A 148 4.75 10.37 11.67
C ILE A 148 5.73 9.64 10.75
N ILE A 149 6.43 8.63 11.24
CA ILE A 149 7.37 7.81 10.45
C ILE A 149 6.61 7.11 9.32
N GLY A 150 5.53 6.39 9.68
CA GLY A 150 4.72 5.68 8.71
C GLY A 150 3.94 6.61 7.78
N ALA A 151 3.50 7.77 8.26
CA ALA A 151 2.82 8.76 7.43
C ALA A 151 3.74 9.30 6.33
N VAL A 152 5.00 9.65 6.62
CA VAL A 152 5.99 10.07 5.62
C VAL A 152 6.35 8.89 4.69
N ALA A 153 6.58 7.70 5.26
CA ALA A 153 6.87 6.49 4.48
C ALA A 153 5.76 6.17 3.47
N GLY A 154 4.49 6.30 3.88
CA GLY A 154 3.35 6.07 3.00
C GLY A 154 3.30 7.01 1.79
N ILE A 155 3.75 8.27 1.91
CA ILE A 155 3.93 9.17 0.77
C ILE A 155 4.98 8.61 -0.19
N GLY A 156 6.18 8.28 0.31
CA GLY A 156 7.27 7.77 -0.52
C GLY A 156 6.90 6.45 -1.23
N LEU A 157 6.29 5.51 -0.50
CA LEU A 157 5.85 4.23 -1.06
C LEU A 157 4.76 4.41 -2.13
N ARG A 158 3.81 5.34 -1.93
CA ARG A 158 2.80 5.66 -2.94
C ARG A 158 3.43 6.30 -4.19
N LEU A 159 4.39 7.21 -4.01
CA LEU A 159 5.14 7.87 -5.10
C LEU A 159 5.93 6.87 -5.95
N SER A 160 6.46 5.80 -5.33
CA SER A 160 7.17 4.74 -6.06
C SER A 160 6.32 4.11 -7.16
N GLY A 161 5.00 4.05 -6.95
CA GLY A 161 4.07 3.40 -7.88
C GLY A 161 4.19 1.88 -7.91
N ASN A 162 5.04 1.28 -7.07
CA ASN A 162 5.35 -0.15 -7.05
C ASN A 162 5.09 -0.84 -5.72
N ASP A 163 4.51 -0.12 -4.76
CA ASP A 163 4.13 -0.63 -3.45
C ASP A 163 2.67 -0.30 -3.12
N GLY A 164 2.04 -1.18 -2.39
CA GLY A 164 0.72 -1.00 -1.82
C GLY A 164 -0.33 -1.97 -2.31
N THR A 165 -1.27 -2.25 -1.40
CA THR A 165 -2.49 -3.01 -1.65
C THR A 165 -3.68 -2.07 -1.55
N PHE A 166 -4.54 -2.04 -2.56
CA PHE A 166 -5.74 -1.19 -2.51
C PHE A 166 -6.74 -1.69 -1.47
N ARG A 167 -7.32 -0.76 -0.73
CA ARG A 167 -8.35 -1.06 0.26
C ARG A 167 -9.63 -1.56 -0.44
N GLY A 168 -10.22 -2.60 0.13
CA GLY A 168 -11.39 -3.30 -0.42
C GLY A 168 -11.00 -4.66 -1.00
N LYS A 169 -11.98 -5.52 -1.16
CA LYS A 169 -11.86 -6.81 -1.88
C LYS A 169 -12.39 -6.62 -3.30
N ILE A 170 -11.89 -7.41 -4.24
CA ILE A 170 -12.54 -7.58 -5.53
C ILE A 170 -13.88 -8.27 -5.27
N LYS A 171 -14.95 -7.77 -5.87
CA LYS A 171 -16.30 -8.33 -5.73
C LYS A 171 -16.91 -8.51 -7.10
N PHE A 172 -17.60 -9.63 -7.28
CA PHE A 172 -18.49 -9.83 -8.39
C PHE A 172 -19.92 -9.49 -7.96
N GLU A 173 -20.83 -9.35 -8.90
CA GLU A 173 -22.25 -9.19 -8.62
C GLU A 173 -22.81 -10.45 -7.93
N ASP A 174 -23.85 -10.27 -7.11
CA ASP A 174 -24.44 -11.37 -6.35
C ASP A 174 -24.84 -12.55 -7.26
N GLY A 175 -24.35 -13.73 -6.91
CA GLY A 175 -24.60 -14.97 -7.65
C GLY A 175 -23.66 -15.22 -8.85
N CYS A 176 -22.73 -14.33 -9.13
CA CYS A 176 -21.74 -14.50 -10.18
C CYS A 176 -20.44 -15.05 -9.58
N ASP A 177 -19.99 -16.22 -10.02
CA ASP A 177 -18.74 -16.85 -9.60
C ASP A 177 -17.60 -16.64 -10.61
N HIS A 178 -17.92 -16.14 -11.80
CA HIS A 178 -16.95 -15.82 -12.86
C HIS A 178 -17.43 -14.66 -13.71
N MET A 179 -16.48 -13.99 -14.40
CA MET A 179 -16.76 -12.97 -15.41
C MET A 179 -15.59 -12.81 -16.39
N LEU A 180 -15.82 -12.02 -17.44
CA LEU A 180 -14.77 -11.69 -18.38
C LEU A 180 -13.78 -10.67 -17.78
N ALA A 181 -12.49 -10.79 -18.10
CA ALA A 181 -11.45 -9.89 -17.62
C ALA A 181 -11.74 -8.42 -17.95
N GLY A 182 -12.24 -8.14 -19.16
CA GLY A 182 -12.61 -6.78 -19.57
C GLY A 182 -13.78 -6.18 -18.77
N GLU A 183 -14.72 -7.00 -18.33
CA GLU A 183 -15.83 -6.58 -17.46
C GLU A 183 -15.32 -6.29 -16.05
N LEU A 184 -14.48 -7.17 -15.51
CA LEU A 184 -13.85 -6.99 -14.19
C LEU A 184 -13.03 -5.71 -14.13
N LYS A 185 -12.22 -5.42 -15.16
CA LYS A 185 -11.46 -4.19 -15.27
C LYS A 185 -12.36 -2.95 -15.14
N LYS A 186 -13.48 -2.93 -15.87
CA LYS A 186 -14.43 -1.81 -15.84
C LYS A 186 -15.13 -1.66 -14.49
N GLN A 187 -15.68 -2.75 -13.94
CA GLN A 187 -16.43 -2.73 -12.69
C GLN A 187 -15.58 -2.33 -11.50
N GLN A 188 -14.33 -2.85 -11.41
CA GLN A 188 -13.44 -2.67 -10.27
C GLN A 188 -12.40 -1.57 -10.49
N LYS A 189 -12.42 -0.90 -11.66
CA LYS A 189 -11.44 0.12 -12.06
C LYS A 189 -10.01 -0.41 -11.97
N ILE A 190 -9.81 -1.61 -12.52
CA ILE A 190 -8.52 -2.27 -12.62
C ILE A 190 -7.90 -1.91 -13.96
N ASP A 191 -6.66 -1.43 -13.95
CA ASP A 191 -5.96 -1.03 -15.17
C ASP A 191 -5.47 -2.26 -15.94
N GLU A 192 -4.93 -3.26 -15.23
CA GLU A 192 -4.36 -4.47 -15.80
C GLU A 192 -4.70 -5.70 -14.95
N ILE A 193 -4.86 -6.84 -15.61
CA ILE A 193 -4.97 -8.15 -14.94
C ILE A 193 -3.82 -8.99 -15.50
N ARG A 194 -2.89 -9.36 -14.61
CA ARG A 194 -1.66 -10.08 -14.98
C ARG A 194 -1.71 -11.53 -14.50
N GLU A 195 -1.27 -12.42 -15.38
CA GLU A 195 -0.98 -13.79 -14.95
C GLU A 195 0.25 -13.77 -14.02
N MET A 196 0.17 -14.54 -12.94
CA MET A 196 1.09 -14.46 -11.82
C MET A 196 2.53 -14.83 -12.19
N ASN A 197 2.71 -15.93 -12.97
CA ASN A 197 4.02 -16.48 -13.29
C ASN A 197 4.71 -15.73 -14.43
N THR A 198 3.95 -15.37 -15.47
CA THR A 198 4.49 -14.69 -16.64
C THR A 198 4.56 -13.17 -16.49
N GLN A 199 3.79 -12.61 -15.57
CA GLN A 199 3.58 -11.16 -15.40
C GLN A 199 2.96 -10.48 -16.63
N GLU A 200 2.46 -11.26 -17.59
CA GLU A 200 1.83 -10.75 -18.79
C GLU A 200 0.35 -10.45 -18.55
N ASN A 201 -0.15 -9.46 -19.28
CA ASN A 201 -1.57 -9.13 -19.27
C ASN A 201 -2.37 -10.23 -19.95
N ILE A 202 -3.45 -10.67 -19.30
CA ILE A 202 -4.38 -11.60 -19.92
C ILE A 202 -5.34 -10.88 -20.88
N SER A 203 -5.94 -11.65 -21.80
CA SER A 203 -6.94 -11.14 -22.75
C SER A 203 -8.19 -10.63 -22.03
N ASP A 204 -8.81 -9.57 -22.54
CA ASP A 204 -10.10 -9.05 -22.03
C ASP A 204 -11.26 -10.04 -22.18
N THR A 205 -11.11 -11.05 -23.05
CA THR A 205 -12.07 -12.13 -23.24
C THR A 205 -11.83 -13.36 -22.36
N ALA A 206 -10.75 -13.34 -21.56
CA ALA A 206 -10.45 -14.43 -20.63
C ALA A 206 -11.51 -14.52 -19.52
N VAL A 207 -11.88 -15.74 -19.15
CA VAL A 207 -12.83 -16.02 -18.06
C VAL A 207 -12.07 -16.10 -16.75
N ILE A 208 -12.48 -15.30 -15.76
CA ILE A 208 -11.88 -15.22 -14.43
C ILE A 208 -12.89 -15.67 -13.38
N TYR A 209 -12.46 -16.58 -12.51
CA TYR A 209 -13.19 -16.99 -11.31
C TYR A 209 -12.77 -16.16 -10.10
N ILE A 210 -13.75 -15.87 -9.24
CA ILE A 210 -13.50 -15.12 -8.01
C ILE A 210 -12.77 -15.98 -6.98
N ASN A 211 -11.90 -15.29 -6.20
CA ASN A 211 -11.43 -15.78 -4.91
C ASN A 211 -11.78 -14.73 -3.84
N GLU A 212 -12.36 -15.14 -2.73
CA GLU A 212 -12.92 -14.25 -1.69
C GLU A 212 -11.89 -13.32 -1.04
N PHE A 213 -10.63 -13.69 -1.08
CA PHE A 213 -9.53 -12.93 -0.47
C PHE A 213 -8.73 -12.07 -1.46
N SER A 214 -9.19 -12.01 -2.71
CA SER A 214 -8.47 -11.28 -3.76
C SER A 214 -8.48 -9.78 -3.56
N LYS A 215 -7.34 -9.16 -3.87
CA LYS A 215 -7.06 -7.73 -3.77
C LYS A 215 -6.48 -7.19 -5.07
N THR A 216 -6.43 -5.87 -5.17
CA THR A 216 -5.67 -5.19 -6.21
C THR A 216 -4.44 -4.51 -5.61
N PHE A 217 -3.40 -4.37 -6.41
CA PHE A 217 -2.07 -3.89 -6.03
C PHE A 217 -1.68 -2.68 -6.84
N LEU A 218 -0.89 -1.80 -6.25
CA LEU A 218 -0.23 -0.71 -6.97
C LEU A 218 1.10 -1.23 -7.53
N ARG A 219 1.19 -1.36 -8.86
CA ARG A 219 2.40 -1.75 -9.59
C ARG A 219 2.48 -0.93 -10.87
N ASP A 220 3.66 -0.44 -11.21
CA ASP A 220 3.90 0.40 -12.39
C ASP A 220 2.95 1.60 -12.46
N LYS A 221 2.64 2.20 -11.29
CA LYS A 221 1.65 3.30 -11.13
C LYS A 221 0.23 2.93 -11.54
N LYS A 222 -0.07 1.63 -11.73
CA LYS A 222 -1.35 1.06 -12.14
C LYS A 222 -1.99 0.26 -11.01
N ARG A 223 -3.31 0.17 -11.06
CA ARG A 223 -4.07 -0.73 -10.21
C ARG A 223 -4.18 -2.09 -10.90
N ILE A 224 -3.47 -3.10 -10.38
CA ILE A 224 -3.34 -4.43 -10.98
C ILE A 224 -4.06 -5.47 -10.13
N ALA A 225 -4.69 -6.44 -10.78
CA ALA A 225 -5.08 -7.71 -10.17
C ALA A 225 -4.20 -8.85 -10.71
N TYR A 226 -3.95 -9.85 -9.88
CA TYR A 226 -3.23 -11.05 -10.30
C TYR A 226 -4.15 -12.24 -10.41
N VAL A 227 -3.88 -13.09 -11.40
CA VAL A 227 -4.60 -14.35 -11.65
C VAL A 227 -3.61 -15.49 -11.85
N THR A 228 -4.07 -16.72 -11.63
CA THR A 228 -3.37 -17.94 -12.03
C THR A 228 -4.19 -18.67 -13.07
N GLU A 229 -3.53 -19.17 -14.12
CA GLU A 229 -4.16 -19.98 -15.15
C GLU A 229 -4.50 -21.37 -14.60
N LYS A 230 -5.70 -21.86 -14.98
CA LYS A 230 -6.19 -23.19 -14.66
C LYS A 230 -5.95 -24.13 -15.84
N ALA A 231 -6.00 -25.43 -15.59
CA ALA A 231 -5.76 -26.47 -16.62
C ALA A 231 -6.74 -26.42 -17.82
N ASP A 232 -7.91 -25.80 -17.64
CA ASP A 232 -8.93 -25.63 -18.67
C ASP A 232 -8.78 -24.33 -19.49
N GLY A 233 -7.70 -23.54 -19.23
CA GLY A 233 -7.44 -22.26 -19.90
C GLY A 233 -8.26 -21.09 -19.32
N THR A 234 -9.01 -21.29 -18.25
CA THR A 234 -9.63 -20.22 -17.47
C THR A 234 -8.65 -19.72 -16.41
N TYR A 235 -9.01 -18.63 -15.72
CA TYR A 235 -8.18 -18.01 -14.69
C TYR A 235 -8.90 -17.94 -13.36
N GLU A 236 -8.15 -17.90 -12.27
CA GLU A 236 -8.66 -17.64 -10.93
C GLU A 236 -7.90 -16.45 -10.31
N LEU A 237 -8.64 -15.54 -9.65
CA LEU A 237 -8.04 -14.43 -8.92
C LEU A 237 -7.13 -14.94 -7.80
N CYS A 238 -5.93 -14.41 -7.72
CA CYS A 238 -4.99 -14.75 -6.66
C CYS A 238 -5.43 -14.17 -5.31
N GLU A 239 -5.26 -14.94 -4.25
CA GLU A 239 -5.32 -14.43 -2.88
C GLU A 239 -4.21 -13.41 -2.64
N ARG A 240 -4.45 -12.50 -1.68
CA ARG A 240 -3.48 -11.45 -1.32
C ARG A 240 -2.13 -12.04 -0.94
N GLU A 241 -2.13 -13.02 -0.06
CA GLU A 241 -0.91 -13.67 0.47
C GLU A 241 -0.12 -14.33 -0.65
N LYS A 242 -0.78 -15.07 -1.53
CA LYS A 242 -0.17 -15.70 -2.70
C LYS A 242 0.41 -14.65 -3.66
N ALA A 243 -0.32 -13.55 -3.93
CA ALA A 243 0.15 -12.49 -4.80
C ALA A 243 1.35 -11.71 -4.21
N LEU A 244 1.48 -11.63 -2.88
CA LEU A 244 2.61 -11.00 -2.21
C LEU A 244 3.83 -11.93 -2.09
N SER A 245 3.61 -13.23 -1.96
CA SER A 245 4.68 -14.23 -1.84
C SER A 245 5.32 -14.60 -3.18
N PHE A 246 4.62 -14.30 -4.30
CA PHE A 246 5.14 -14.64 -5.62
C PHE A 246 6.37 -13.82 -5.96
N LYS A 247 7.47 -14.52 -6.23
CA LYS A 247 8.67 -13.98 -6.89
C LYS A 247 9.21 -15.03 -7.85
N SER A 248 9.44 -14.62 -9.08
CA SER A 248 10.14 -15.45 -10.06
C SER A 248 11.53 -15.79 -9.56
N VAL A 249 11.96 -17.02 -9.81
CA VAL A 249 13.36 -17.43 -9.60
C VAL A 249 14.24 -16.44 -10.35
N CYS A 250 15.18 -15.82 -9.66
CA CYS A 250 16.10 -14.90 -10.31
C CYS A 250 17.45 -15.59 -10.59
N GLU A 251 18.16 -15.12 -11.61
CA GLU A 251 19.49 -15.62 -11.98
C GLU A 251 20.54 -15.50 -10.86
N HIS A 252 20.26 -14.69 -9.83
CA HIS A 252 21.12 -14.48 -8.66
C HIS A 252 20.67 -15.29 -7.44
N PHE A 253 19.77 -16.28 -7.61
CA PHE A 253 19.31 -17.10 -6.51
C PHE A 253 20.48 -17.87 -5.87
N VAL A 254 20.61 -17.77 -4.55
CA VAL A 254 21.52 -18.58 -3.72
C VAL A 254 20.72 -19.05 -2.52
N LEU A 255 20.65 -20.38 -2.34
CA LEU A 255 19.93 -20.97 -1.22
C LEU A 255 20.56 -20.53 0.11
N ASP A 256 19.76 -20.03 1.02
CA ASP A 256 20.18 -19.68 2.38
C ASP A 256 20.09 -20.90 3.28
N ASN A 257 21.21 -21.62 3.40
CA ASN A 257 21.29 -22.84 4.21
C ASN A 257 21.48 -22.56 5.71
N ASP A 258 21.73 -21.31 6.10
CA ASP A 258 22.07 -20.93 7.48
C ASP A 258 20.87 -20.38 8.26
N SER A 259 19.75 -20.05 7.60
CA SER A 259 18.56 -19.54 8.29
C SER A 259 17.65 -20.70 8.77
N ASN A 260 17.32 -20.68 10.05
CA ASN A 260 16.29 -21.59 10.63
C ASN A 260 14.87 -21.36 10.04
N GLU A 261 14.73 -20.43 9.10
CA GLU A 261 13.49 -20.04 8.43
C GLU A 261 13.38 -20.59 7.00
N CYS A 262 14.38 -21.37 6.55
CA CYS A 262 14.31 -22.05 5.26
C CYS A 262 13.28 -23.18 5.33
N LEU A 263 12.10 -22.96 4.75
CA LEU A 263 10.97 -23.89 4.84
C LEU A 263 11.02 -25.02 3.81
N SER A 264 11.85 -24.91 2.78
CA SER A 264 12.00 -25.92 1.71
C SER A 264 13.26 -25.68 0.88
N ASP A 265 13.73 -26.68 0.15
CA ASP A 265 14.83 -26.60 -0.82
C ASP A 265 14.40 -25.98 -2.17
N GLU A 266 13.19 -25.41 -2.23
CA GLU A 266 12.68 -24.81 -3.47
C GLU A 266 13.41 -23.49 -3.79
N GLU A 267 13.71 -23.29 -5.08
CA GLU A 267 14.35 -22.08 -5.61
C GLU A 267 13.37 -20.90 -5.61
N ARG A 268 13.07 -20.38 -4.43
CA ARG A 268 12.19 -19.21 -4.22
C ARG A 268 12.94 -18.10 -3.51
N CYS A 269 12.53 -16.85 -3.75
CA CYS A 269 13.14 -15.69 -3.06
C CYS A 269 13.08 -15.81 -1.53
N GLU A 270 12.08 -16.46 -0.98
CA GLU A 270 11.93 -16.72 0.46
C GLU A 270 13.03 -17.61 1.03
N ASN A 271 13.69 -18.42 0.20
CA ASN A 271 14.81 -19.29 0.55
C ASN A 271 16.16 -18.78 0.08
N CYS A 272 16.23 -17.53 -0.40
CA CYS A 272 17.43 -16.96 -1.00
C CYS A 272 18.27 -16.18 0.04
N LEU A 273 19.58 -16.39 0.03
CA LEU A 273 20.56 -15.69 0.87
C LEU A 273 20.49 -14.15 0.75
N TYR A 274 20.13 -13.64 -0.43
CA TYR A 274 20.01 -12.21 -0.70
C TYR A 274 18.61 -11.65 -0.43
N ARG A 275 17.74 -12.42 0.23
CA ARG A 275 16.43 -11.96 0.62
C ARG A 275 16.53 -10.95 1.76
N ARG A 276 15.65 -9.96 1.71
CA ARG A 276 15.23 -9.21 2.88
C ARG A 276 13.75 -9.41 3.08
N LEU A 277 13.35 -9.84 4.25
CA LEU A 277 11.96 -9.97 4.63
C LEU A 277 11.34 -8.58 4.74
N THR A 278 10.32 -8.35 3.93
CA THR A 278 9.39 -7.23 4.10
C THR A 278 8.00 -7.83 4.19
N GLU A 279 7.06 -7.17 4.81
CA GLU A 279 5.69 -7.70 4.89
C GLU A 279 4.91 -7.68 3.55
N ASN A 280 5.49 -7.09 2.52
CA ASN A 280 5.01 -7.22 1.16
C ASN A 280 5.72 -8.36 0.40
N GLY A 281 6.34 -9.27 1.15
CA GLY A 281 7.19 -10.35 0.63
C GLY A 281 8.68 -10.03 0.75
N PHE A 282 9.51 -10.75 0.02
CA PHE A 282 10.95 -10.60 0.08
C PHE A 282 11.44 -9.54 -0.91
N MET A 283 12.35 -8.66 -0.49
CA MET A 283 13.15 -7.83 -1.39
C MET A 283 14.50 -8.51 -1.65
N CYS A 284 15.10 -8.20 -2.79
CA CYS A 284 16.38 -8.75 -3.20
C CYS A 284 17.48 -7.69 -3.14
N ASP A 285 18.56 -7.96 -2.40
CA ASP A 285 19.71 -7.06 -2.30
C ASP A 285 20.56 -7.00 -3.57
N ARG A 286 20.23 -7.81 -4.56
CA ARG A 286 20.95 -7.92 -5.84
C ARG A 286 20.21 -7.29 -7.03
N LYS A 287 19.04 -6.66 -6.77
CA LYS A 287 18.27 -5.97 -7.84
C LYS A 287 18.26 -4.49 -7.62
#